data_316d2afceddd24faeffce2d047e24ad6
#
_entry.id   316d2afceddd24faeffce2d047e24ad6
#
_cell.length_a   1.000
_cell.length_b   1.000
_cell.length_c   1.000
_cell.angle_alpha   90.00
_cell.angle_beta   90.00
_cell.angle_gamma   90.00
#
_symmetry.space_group_name_H-M   'P 1'
#
loop_
_entity.id
_entity.type
_entity.pdbx_description
1 polymer ?
#
loop_
_entity_poly.entity_id
_entity_poly.type
_entity_poly.pdbx_seq_one_letter_code
_entity_poly.pdbx_strand_id
1 'polypeptide(L)'
;MFGDLSGLKKYQSSGDSSGVAGEGAQKLINIAKKEIGNNEADGTHMKYENYMGFSASDPWCAMFVSWCANQAGFIESGIIPKYASCSDGVSWFQSKNEFHREGTGYTPQPGDIVFFGPGGGSHTGIVVKSDANNVYTIEGNTSDMVAEKTRPRATGYVYGYGTPAY
;
A
#
# COMPACT_ATOMS: atom_id res chain seq x y z
N MET A 1 -11.47 24.75 6.92
CA MET A 1 -11.04 24.32 6.82
C MET A 1 -10.74 24.05 6.52
N PHE A 2 -10.42 24.13 6.40
CA PHE A 2 -9.83 23.66 6.06
C PHE A 2 -9.54 23.59 5.66
N GLY A 3 -9.58 23.80 5.61
CA GLY A 3 -9.06 23.65 5.41
C GLY A 3 -8.51 23.80 5.11
N ASP A 4 -8.75 25.05 5.36
CA ASP A 4 -7.77 25.05 4.71
C ASP A 4 -6.88 24.05 4.72
N LEU A 5 -7.19 23.14 4.71
CA LEU A 5 -6.26 22.12 4.66
C LEU A 5 -5.51 22.07 3.40
N SER A 6 -6.01 22.73 2.39
CA SER A 6 -5.30 22.67 1.13
C SER A 6 -3.90 23.23 1.29
N GLY A 7 -3.71 24.17 2.18
CA GLY A 7 -2.38 24.68 2.44
C GLY A 7 -1.46 23.65 3.04
N LEU A 8 -2.00 22.74 3.79
CA LEU A 8 -1.17 21.73 4.41
C LEU A 8 -0.63 20.74 3.42
N LYS A 9 -1.30 20.54 2.31
CA LYS A 9 -0.84 19.57 1.36
C LYS A 9 0.44 19.95 0.69
N LYS A 10 0.78 21.21 0.71
CA LYS A 10 2.02 21.65 0.14
C LYS A 10 3.17 21.58 1.12
N TYR A 11 2.85 21.38 2.38
CA TYR A 11 3.87 21.35 3.39
C TYR A 11 4.57 20.01 3.40
N GLN A 12 5.87 20.03 3.49
CA GLN A 12 6.65 18.84 3.65
C GLN A 12 7.60 19.02 4.79
N SER A 13 7.71 18.02 5.63
CA SER A 13 8.60 18.11 6.75
C SER A 13 10.03 17.98 6.30
N SER A 14 10.90 18.59 7.07
CA SER A 14 12.32 18.53 6.83
C SER A 14 12.80 17.08 6.91
N GLY A 15 13.54 16.65 5.94
CA GLY A 15 14.09 15.32 5.92
C GLY A 15 13.11 14.23 5.48
N ASP A 16 11.86 14.59 5.31
CA ASP A 16 10.83 13.66 4.85
C ASP A 16 10.40 14.10 3.48
N SER A 17 10.55 13.25 2.48
CA SER A 17 10.24 13.62 1.12
C SER A 17 8.79 13.36 0.74
N SER A 18 8.01 12.66 1.58
CA SER A 18 6.59 12.47 1.31
C SER A 18 5.79 13.61 1.91
N GLY A 19 4.65 13.93 1.31
CA GLY A 19 3.78 14.97 1.81
C GLY A 19 2.95 14.53 3.01
N VAL A 20 2.13 15.43 3.49
CA VAL A 20 1.14 15.12 4.51
C VAL A 20 0.06 14.27 3.86
N ALA A 21 -0.35 13.20 4.55
CA ALA A 21 -1.37 12.31 4.02
C ALA A 21 -2.70 13.06 3.85
N GLY A 22 -3.33 12.89 2.69
CA GLY A 22 -4.68 13.36 2.47
C GLY A 22 -5.68 12.49 3.21
N GLU A 23 -6.93 12.90 3.18
CA GLU A 23 -7.97 12.25 3.96
C GLU A 23 -8.17 10.79 3.56
N GLY A 24 -8.22 10.51 2.26
CA GLY A 24 -8.41 9.13 1.79
C GLY A 24 -7.22 8.25 2.10
N ALA A 25 -6.01 8.75 1.88
CA ALA A 25 -4.79 8.03 2.19
C ALA A 25 -4.72 7.72 3.68
N GLN A 26 -5.04 8.69 4.53
CA GLN A 26 -5.00 8.49 5.97
C GLN A 26 -6.04 7.46 6.42
N LYS A 27 -7.21 7.44 5.78
CA LYS A 27 -8.23 6.46 6.09
C LYS A 27 -7.73 5.05 5.82
N LEU A 28 -7.10 4.84 4.68
CA LEU A 28 -6.55 3.52 4.33
C LEU A 28 -5.46 3.12 5.34
N ILE A 29 -4.54 4.04 5.63
CA ILE A 29 -3.44 3.78 6.55
C ILE A 29 -3.97 3.45 7.95
N ASN A 30 -4.97 4.17 8.42
CA ASN A 30 -5.55 3.91 9.75
C ASN A 30 -6.19 2.52 9.83
N ILE A 31 -6.85 2.09 8.77
CA ILE A 31 -7.43 0.75 8.71
C ILE A 31 -6.32 -0.28 8.77
N ALA A 32 -5.26 -0.10 7.98
CA ALA A 32 -4.16 -1.04 7.94
C ALA A 32 -3.44 -1.12 9.30
N LYS A 33 -3.27 0.01 9.98
CA LYS A 33 -2.61 0.02 11.29
C LYS A 33 -3.32 -0.83 12.31
N LYS A 34 -4.64 -0.89 12.26
CA LYS A 34 -5.42 -1.69 13.22
C LYS A 34 -5.25 -3.18 12.99
N GLU A 35 -4.73 -3.57 11.83
CA GLU A 35 -4.55 -4.97 11.50
C GLU A 35 -3.16 -5.49 11.86
N ILE A 36 -2.24 -4.62 12.25
CA ILE A 36 -0.88 -5.02 12.60
C ILE A 36 -0.92 -6.06 13.72
N GLY A 37 -0.19 -7.16 13.51
CA GLY A 37 -0.14 -8.27 14.45
C GLY A 37 -1.01 -9.46 14.05
N ASN A 38 -1.97 -9.28 13.16
CA ASN A 38 -2.72 -10.43 12.65
C ASN A 38 -1.75 -11.36 11.93
N ASN A 39 -1.91 -12.67 12.10
CA ASN A 39 -0.87 -13.61 11.68
C ASN A 39 -1.44 -14.99 11.37
N GLU A 40 -0.60 -15.84 10.78
CA GLU A 40 -0.99 -17.19 10.43
C GLU A 40 -1.06 -18.12 11.64
N ALA A 41 -0.23 -17.89 12.64
CA ALA A 41 -0.14 -18.79 13.78
C ALA A 41 -1.46 -18.91 14.56
N ASP A 42 -2.20 -17.79 14.68
CA ASP A 42 -3.49 -17.82 15.39
C ASP A 42 -4.69 -17.71 14.45
N GLY A 43 -4.44 -17.68 13.14
CA GLY A 43 -5.52 -17.67 12.16
C GLY A 43 -6.18 -16.31 11.95
N THR A 44 -5.68 -15.24 12.57
CA THR A 44 -6.31 -13.93 12.43
C THR A 44 -6.15 -13.35 11.04
N HIS A 45 -5.24 -13.92 10.21
CA HIS A 45 -5.06 -13.52 8.83
C HIS A 45 -6.22 -13.97 7.93
N MET A 46 -7.00 -14.96 8.35
CA MET A 46 -7.95 -15.63 7.45
C MET A 46 -9.04 -14.71 6.91
N LYS A 47 -9.32 -13.61 7.59
CA LYS A 47 -10.33 -12.68 7.09
C LYS A 47 -9.99 -12.10 5.71
N TYR A 48 -8.70 -12.01 5.38
CA TYR A 48 -8.27 -11.46 4.10
C TYR A 48 -8.54 -12.46 2.98
N GLU A 49 -8.17 -13.72 3.18
CA GLU A 49 -8.45 -14.76 2.21
C GLU A 49 -9.95 -14.98 2.05
N ASN A 50 -10.68 -15.00 3.19
CA ASN A 50 -12.12 -15.17 3.14
C ASN A 50 -12.82 -14.08 2.32
N TYR A 51 -12.36 -12.83 2.49
CA TYR A 51 -12.91 -11.74 1.71
C TYR A 51 -12.73 -11.97 0.21
N MET A 52 -11.59 -12.53 -0.18
CA MET A 52 -11.27 -12.76 -1.59
C MET A 52 -11.82 -14.07 -2.11
N GLY A 53 -12.30 -14.98 -1.25
CA GLY A 53 -12.75 -16.29 -1.65
C GLY A 53 -11.62 -17.28 -1.86
N PHE A 54 -10.48 -17.09 -1.22
CA PHE A 54 -9.31 -17.93 -1.35
C PHE A 54 -9.11 -18.77 -0.10
N SER A 55 -8.20 -19.74 -0.16
CA SER A 55 -7.94 -20.61 0.98
C SER A 55 -6.85 -20.01 1.89
N ALA A 56 -6.80 -20.54 3.12
CA ALA A 56 -5.86 -20.04 4.12
C ALA A 56 -4.39 -20.30 3.76
N SER A 57 -4.13 -21.14 2.76
CA SER A 57 -2.76 -21.45 2.35
C SER A 57 -2.28 -20.57 1.21
N ASP A 58 -3.14 -19.72 0.66
CA ASP A 58 -2.73 -18.86 -0.45
C ASP A 58 -1.95 -17.64 0.06
N PRO A 59 -1.00 -17.12 -0.73
CA PRO A 59 -0.29 -15.89 -0.35
C PRO A 59 -1.28 -14.73 -0.21
N TRP A 60 -1.19 -13.98 0.88
CA TRP A 60 -2.25 -13.01 1.19
C TRP A 60 -1.78 -11.56 1.28
N CYS A 61 -0.62 -11.23 0.71
CA CYS A 61 -0.16 -9.83 0.73
C CYS A 61 -1.11 -8.91 -0.05
N ALA A 62 -1.49 -9.30 -1.27
CA ALA A 62 -2.42 -8.52 -2.09
C ALA A 62 -3.83 -8.57 -1.52
N MET A 63 -4.22 -9.69 -0.93
CA MET A 63 -5.53 -9.84 -0.31
C MET A 63 -5.69 -8.90 0.88
N PHE A 64 -4.61 -8.71 1.66
CA PHE A 64 -4.60 -7.76 2.76
C PHE A 64 -4.86 -6.34 2.26
N VAL A 65 -4.13 -5.90 1.22
CA VAL A 65 -4.33 -4.57 0.67
C VAL A 65 -5.77 -4.42 0.16
N SER A 66 -6.28 -5.43 -0.54
CA SER A 66 -7.65 -5.40 -1.06
C SER A 66 -8.68 -5.33 0.06
N TRP A 67 -8.46 -6.07 1.15
CA TRP A 67 -9.34 -6.04 2.30
C TRP A 67 -9.36 -4.64 2.92
N CYS A 68 -8.19 -4.04 3.13
CA CYS A 68 -8.11 -2.69 3.69
C CYS A 68 -8.83 -1.68 2.80
N ALA A 69 -8.60 -1.78 1.49
CA ALA A 69 -9.23 -0.89 0.52
C ALA A 69 -10.75 -1.04 0.54
N ASN A 70 -11.24 -2.28 0.69
CA ASN A 70 -12.68 -2.53 0.78
C ASN A 70 -13.28 -1.91 2.03
N GLN A 71 -12.59 -2.03 3.16
CA GLN A 71 -13.06 -1.41 4.41
C GLN A 71 -13.15 0.10 4.29
N ALA A 72 -12.28 0.70 3.49
CA ALA A 72 -12.28 2.14 3.27
C ALA A 72 -13.31 2.60 2.23
N GLY A 73 -13.95 1.65 1.52
CA GLY A 73 -14.87 1.98 0.43
C GLY A 73 -14.18 2.21 -0.91
N PHE A 74 -12.89 1.93 -1.01
CA PHE A 74 -12.10 2.27 -2.20
C PHE A 74 -12.17 1.22 -3.29
N ILE A 75 -12.64 0.00 -2.97
CA ILE A 75 -12.92 -0.99 -4.02
C ILE A 75 -14.18 -0.58 -4.77
N GLU A 76 -15.25 -0.28 -4.03
CA GLU A 76 -16.52 0.09 -4.63
C GLU A 76 -16.40 1.36 -5.46
N SER A 77 -15.64 2.33 -4.97
CA SER A 77 -15.46 3.60 -5.68
C SER A 77 -14.48 3.52 -6.85
N GLY A 78 -13.78 2.39 -7.01
CA GLY A 78 -12.83 2.22 -8.11
C GLY A 78 -11.51 2.93 -7.92
N ILE A 79 -11.17 3.33 -6.70
CA ILE A 79 -9.92 4.04 -6.41
C ILE A 79 -8.76 3.05 -6.29
N ILE A 80 -9.02 1.87 -5.71
CA ILE A 80 -8.02 0.80 -5.57
C ILE A 80 -8.63 -0.49 -6.11
N PRO A 81 -7.87 -1.29 -6.86
CA PRO A 81 -8.43 -2.52 -7.42
C PRO A 81 -8.52 -3.63 -6.36
N LYS A 82 -9.47 -4.53 -6.55
CA LYS A 82 -9.52 -5.77 -5.79
C LYS A 82 -8.59 -6.75 -6.49
N TYR A 83 -7.44 -7.06 -5.90
CA TYR A 83 -6.45 -7.91 -6.56
C TYR A 83 -5.88 -8.94 -5.58
N ALA A 84 -5.65 -10.14 -6.09
CA ALA A 84 -5.00 -11.23 -5.36
C ALA A 84 -3.61 -11.51 -5.92
N SER A 85 -3.37 -11.15 -7.17
CA SER A 85 -2.08 -11.23 -7.83
C SER A 85 -1.44 -9.85 -7.86
N CYS A 86 -0.21 -9.75 -7.39
CA CYS A 86 0.50 -8.46 -7.41
C CYS A 86 0.65 -7.93 -8.84
N SER A 87 0.91 -8.83 -9.80
CA SER A 87 1.03 -8.43 -11.20
C SER A 87 -0.25 -7.80 -11.73
N ASP A 88 -1.40 -8.32 -11.32
CA ASP A 88 -2.69 -7.75 -11.71
C ASP A 88 -2.86 -6.35 -11.14
N GLY A 89 -2.38 -6.14 -9.90
CA GLY A 89 -2.41 -4.82 -9.30
C GLY A 89 -1.57 -3.82 -10.07
N VAL A 90 -0.35 -4.22 -10.45
CA VAL A 90 0.53 -3.36 -11.27
C VAL A 90 -0.16 -3.00 -12.58
N SER A 91 -0.70 -4.00 -13.28
CA SER A 91 -1.36 -3.77 -14.57
C SER A 91 -2.54 -2.83 -14.43
N TRP A 92 -3.31 -2.96 -13.37
CA TRP A 92 -4.47 -2.11 -13.15
C TRP A 92 -4.05 -0.64 -13.02
N PHE A 93 -3.04 -0.38 -12.16
CA PHE A 93 -2.57 1.00 -11.98
C PHE A 93 -1.94 1.54 -13.27
N GLN A 94 -1.22 0.70 -14.01
CA GLN A 94 -0.67 1.11 -15.30
C GLN A 94 -1.77 1.49 -16.28
N SER A 95 -2.86 0.73 -16.31
CA SER A 95 -3.97 1.02 -17.22
C SER A 95 -4.67 2.33 -16.90
N LYS A 96 -4.53 2.82 -15.67
CA LYS A 96 -5.11 4.09 -15.24
C LYS A 96 -4.12 5.24 -15.34
N ASN A 97 -2.89 4.98 -15.78
CA ASN A 97 -1.83 5.98 -15.77
C ASN A 97 -1.50 6.43 -14.33
N GLU A 98 -1.61 5.52 -13.40
CA GLU A 98 -1.41 5.77 -11.97
C GLU A 98 -0.31 4.87 -11.41
N PHE A 99 0.76 4.65 -12.20
CA PHE A 99 1.87 3.82 -11.75
C PHE A 99 3.19 4.53 -12.00
N HIS A 100 4.08 4.52 -11.00
CA HIS A 100 5.40 5.13 -11.09
C HIS A 100 6.48 4.15 -10.67
N ARG A 101 7.46 3.93 -11.54
CA ARG A 101 8.60 3.07 -11.22
C ARG A 101 9.50 3.75 -10.20
N GLU A 102 10.05 2.95 -9.28
CA GLU A 102 11.10 3.44 -8.40
C GLU A 102 12.29 3.88 -9.25
N GLY A 103 12.92 4.97 -8.85
CA GLY A 103 14.11 5.46 -9.55
C GLY A 103 13.82 6.36 -10.75
N THR A 104 12.58 6.76 -10.95
CA THR A 104 12.20 7.64 -12.07
C THR A 104 11.89 9.06 -11.63
N GLY A 105 12.30 9.43 -10.41
CA GLY A 105 12.06 10.78 -9.89
C GLY A 105 10.78 10.94 -9.10
N TYR A 106 9.99 9.88 -8.99
CA TYR A 106 8.76 9.95 -8.21
C TYR A 106 9.05 9.82 -6.72
N THR A 107 8.42 10.65 -5.90
CA THR A 107 8.50 10.58 -4.45
C THR A 107 7.28 9.83 -3.93
N PRO A 108 7.47 8.62 -3.35
CA PRO A 108 6.33 7.86 -2.83
C PRO A 108 5.59 8.65 -1.76
N GLN A 109 4.27 8.59 -1.80
CA GLN A 109 3.40 9.35 -0.91
C GLN A 109 2.63 8.42 0.03
N PRO A 110 2.21 8.92 1.20
CA PRO A 110 1.34 8.13 2.07
C PRO A 110 0.09 7.67 1.31
N GLY A 111 -0.24 6.40 1.46
CA GLY A 111 -1.39 5.82 0.79
C GLY A 111 -1.10 5.21 -0.57
N ASP A 112 0.11 5.39 -1.10
CA ASP A 112 0.50 4.68 -2.32
C ASP A 112 0.53 3.18 -2.04
N ILE A 113 0.36 2.39 -3.09
CA ILE A 113 0.45 0.94 -3.01
C ILE A 113 1.79 0.54 -3.60
N VAL A 114 2.68 -0.01 -2.78
CA VAL A 114 4.02 -0.39 -3.24
C VAL A 114 4.03 -1.83 -3.74
N PHE A 115 4.82 -2.06 -4.78
CA PHE A 115 4.99 -3.39 -5.39
C PHE A 115 6.47 -3.73 -5.43
N PHE A 116 6.79 -4.98 -5.11
CA PHE A 116 8.16 -5.45 -4.94
C PHE A 116 8.49 -6.60 -5.89
N GLY A 117 9.78 -6.76 -6.16
CA GLY A 117 10.30 -7.86 -6.95
C GLY A 117 10.22 -7.61 -8.44
N PRO A 118 10.66 -8.57 -9.27
CA PRO A 118 10.64 -8.41 -10.72
C PRO A 118 9.25 -8.12 -11.23
N GLY A 119 9.10 -7.02 -11.98
CA GLY A 119 7.81 -6.61 -12.51
C GLY A 119 6.79 -6.22 -11.45
N GLY A 120 7.21 -6.14 -10.18
CA GLY A 120 6.30 -5.85 -9.08
C GLY A 120 5.45 -7.03 -8.67
N GLY A 121 5.81 -8.25 -9.10
CA GLY A 121 4.95 -9.42 -8.94
C GLY A 121 5.17 -10.21 -7.67
N SER A 122 6.17 -9.88 -6.85
CA SER A 122 6.52 -10.74 -5.71
C SER A 122 5.79 -10.42 -4.43
N HIS A 123 5.48 -9.15 -4.19
CA HIS A 123 4.92 -8.71 -2.91
C HIS A 123 4.32 -7.32 -3.07
N THR A 124 3.47 -6.91 -2.11
CA THR A 124 2.83 -5.60 -2.16
C THR A 124 2.53 -5.13 -0.73
N GLY A 125 2.31 -3.83 -0.59
CA GLY A 125 1.97 -3.24 0.71
C GLY A 125 1.44 -1.82 0.56
N ILE A 126 1.16 -1.19 1.70
CA ILE A 126 0.63 0.17 1.76
C ILE A 126 1.73 1.08 2.29
N VAL A 127 2.00 2.17 1.59
CA VAL A 127 3.01 3.14 1.99
C VAL A 127 2.46 4.03 3.09
N VAL A 128 3.21 4.16 4.18
CA VAL A 128 2.87 5.07 5.27
C VAL A 128 3.57 6.42 5.07
N LYS A 129 4.84 6.37 4.68
CA LYS A 129 5.65 7.56 4.39
C LYS A 129 6.92 7.13 3.67
N SER A 130 7.70 8.10 3.23
CA SER A 130 8.99 7.82 2.60
C SER A 130 9.99 8.93 2.94
N ASP A 131 11.27 8.63 2.70
CA ASP A 131 12.33 9.63 2.65
C ASP A 131 13.21 9.31 1.46
N ALA A 132 14.37 9.95 1.36
CA ALA A 132 15.24 9.77 0.20
C ALA A 132 15.74 8.33 0.06
N ASN A 133 15.86 7.62 1.17
CA ASN A 133 16.50 6.31 1.21
C ASN A 133 15.53 5.15 1.39
N ASN A 134 14.39 5.38 2.03
CA ASN A 134 13.50 4.30 2.45
C ASN A 134 12.04 4.60 2.16
N VAL A 135 11.26 3.54 2.00
CA VAL A 135 9.81 3.62 2.07
C VAL A 135 9.36 2.80 3.28
N TYR A 136 8.43 3.36 4.05
CA TYR A 136 7.93 2.75 5.29
C TYR A 136 6.52 2.26 5.00
N THR A 137 6.26 0.98 5.29
CA THR A 137 5.07 0.30 4.80
C THR A 137 4.34 -0.45 5.89
N ILE A 138 3.08 -0.81 5.60
CA ILE A 138 2.36 -1.84 6.34
C ILE A 138 2.05 -2.93 5.31
N GLU A 139 2.46 -4.16 5.62
CA GLU A 139 2.39 -5.27 4.68
C GLU A 139 1.71 -6.47 5.30
N GLY A 140 0.88 -7.16 4.53
CA GLY A 140 0.36 -8.46 4.92
C GLY A 140 1.29 -9.54 4.44
N ASN A 141 1.26 -10.67 5.13
CA ASN A 141 2.07 -11.85 4.80
C ASN A 141 3.57 -11.53 4.72
N THR A 142 4.02 -10.66 5.59
CA THR A 142 5.44 -10.44 5.77
C THR A 142 5.83 -11.16 7.05
N SER A 143 6.68 -12.17 6.94
CA SER A 143 6.96 -13.11 8.05
C SER A 143 5.66 -13.69 8.61
N ASP A 144 4.72 -14.03 7.73
CA ASP A 144 3.44 -14.65 8.05
C ASP A 144 2.53 -13.79 8.92
N MET A 145 2.70 -12.47 8.87
CA MET A 145 1.88 -11.55 9.68
C MET A 145 1.69 -10.22 8.97
N VAL A 146 0.82 -9.39 9.51
CA VAL A 146 0.72 -7.98 9.15
C VAL A 146 1.71 -7.22 10.00
N ALA A 147 2.63 -6.50 9.37
CA ALA A 147 3.67 -5.79 10.09
C ALA A 147 4.10 -4.52 9.37
N GLU A 148 4.68 -3.61 10.16
CA GLU A 148 5.36 -2.44 9.60
C GLU A 148 6.74 -2.87 9.13
N LYS A 149 7.17 -2.32 7.98
CA LYS A 149 8.48 -2.61 7.43
C LYS A 149 9.14 -1.33 6.94
N THR A 150 10.46 -1.33 6.96
CA THR A 150 11.27 -0.28 6.34
C THR A 150 11.97 -0.92 5.14
N ARG A 151 11.73 -0.40 3.94
CA ARG A 151 12.27 -0.99 2.72
C ARG A 151 13.20 0.01 2.04
N PRO A 152 14.50 -0.31 1.91
CA PRO A 152 15.42 0.58 1.19
C PRO A 152 14.98 0.71 -0.26
N ARG A 153 14.99 1.94 -0.77
CA ARG A 153 14.51 2.21 -2.12
C ARG A 153 15.52 1.81 -3.19
N ALA A 154 16.80 1.90 -2.88
CA ALA A 154 17.85 1.74 -3.90
C ALA A 154 18.34 0.32 -4.09
N THR A 155 17.73 -0.69 -3.44
CA THR A 155 18.25 -2.07 -3.48
C THR A 155 17.79 -2.85 -4.69
N GLY A 156 16.86 -2.31 -5.48
CA GLY A 156 16.28 -3.03 -6.60
C GLY A 156 15.09 -3.91 -6.24
N TYR A 157 14.77 -4.06 -4.95
CA TYR A 157 13.61 -4.85 -4.55
C TYR A 157 12.31 -4.09 -4.76
N VAL A 158 12.29 -2.77 -4.52
CA VAL A 158 11.11 -1.96 -4.76
C VAL A 158 10.97 -1.72 -6.26
N TYR A 159 9.88 -2.21 -6.85
CA TYR A 159 9.65 -2.04 -8.27
C TYR A 159 8.99 -0.70 -8.59
N GLY A 160 7.94 -0.37 -7.88
CA GLY A 160 7.22 0.88 -8.13
C GLY A 160 5.98 1.00 -7.28
N TYR A 161 5.18 2.02 -7.61
CA TYR A 161 4.07 2.45 -6.76
C TYR A 161 2.83 2.68 -7.60
N GLY A 162 1.70 2.09 -7.18
CA GLY A 162 0.40 2.50 -7.65
C GLY A 162 -0.02 3.73 -6.86
N THR A 163 -0.58 4.71 -7.52
CA THR A 163 -0.92 6.00 -6.91
C THR A 163 -2.42 6.23 -7.00
N PRO A 164 -3.18 5.72 -6.00
CA PRO A 164 -4.64 5.83 -6.04
C PRO A 164 -5.11 7.27 -6.12
N ALA A 165 -6.19 7.50 -6.82
CA ALA A 165 -6.76 8.84 -7.00
C ALA A 165 -7.71 9.17 -5.85
N TYR A 166 -7.17 9.27 -4.67
CA TYR A 166 -7.95 9.59 -3.47
C TYR A 166 -8.74 10.87 -3.60
#